data_f636a3d0d843b90d199c23a4ef3a6ede
#
_entry.id   f636a3d0d843b90d199c23a4ef3a6ede
#
_cell.length_a   1.000
_cell.length_b   1.000
_cell.length_c   1.000
_cell.angle_alpha   90.00
_cell.angle_beta   90.00
_cell.angle_gamma   90.00
#
_symmetry.space_group_name_H-M   'P 1'
#
loop_
_entity.id
_entity.type
_entity.pdbx_description
1 polymer ?
#
loop_
_entity_poly.entity_id
_entity_poly.type
_entity_poly.pdbx_seq_one_letter_code
_entity_poly.pdbx_strand_id
1 'polypeptide(L)'
;MCIRDRYVADHCDIDGMTVVRPFYPGGDYESLVYPDNCVVIDNPPFSIVSQIVRFYLKRGIKFFLFAPHLTLFSADLDCTRIVCGAAIVYENGAKVNTSFLSNMFGEAGVIGDPVLYEGIDAICSAPKAELPKYKYPDCVLTVSDVAYIVKNKGEIKIDKREMVHHSALDIQKKHGKSIYGSGFLISYTAAERVTAERAAVKKEAIVWELSEREMRIVEKLSGQ
;
A
#
# COMPACT_ATOMS: atom_id res chain seq x y z
N MET A 1 10.28 3.18 23.84
CA MET A 1 8.87 3.15 23.47
C MET A 1 8.76 2.98 21.95
N CYS A 2 8.02 2.00 21.46
CA CYS A 2 7.83 1.76 20.02
C CYS A 2 7.02 2.90 19.40
N ILE A 3 7.18 3.20 18.09
CA ILE A 3 6.40 4.26 17.40
C ILE A 3 4.91 4.07 17.58
N ARG A 4 4.40 2.84 17.48
CA ARG A 4 2.97 2.54 17.69
C ARG A 4 2.51 2.86 19.11
N ASP A 5 3.33 2.51 20.12
CA ASP A 5 2.98 2.78 21.52
C ASP A 5 2.93 4.29 21.78
N ARG A 6 3.85 5.03 21.14
CA ARG A 6 3.85 6.51 21.19
C ARG A 6 2.63 7.07 20.47
N TYR A 7 2.33 6.62 19.26
CA TYR A 7 1.15 7.07 18.51
C TYR A 7 -0.14 6.86 19.30
N VAL A 8 -0.30 5.69 19.92
CA VAL A 8 -1.48 5.40 20.76
C VAL A 8 -1.51 6.32 21.97
N ALA A 9 -0.38 6.57 22.65
CA ALA A 9 -0.31 7.46 23.80
C ALA A 9 -0.60 8.93 23.44
N ASP A 10 -0.20 9.36 22.23
CA ASP A 10 -0.42 10.73 21.75
C ASP A 10 -1.88 10.99 21.31
N HIS A 11 -2.63 9.94 20.94
CA HIS A 11 -3.98 10.07 20.36
C HIS A 11 -5.08 9.42 21.20
N CYS A 12 -4.76 8.62 22.20
CA CYS A 12 -5.70 7.91 23.05
C CYS A 12 -5.30 8.04 24.51
N ASP A 13 -6.29 8.23 25.37
CA ASP A 13 -6.07 8.19 26.81
C ASP A 13 -5.86 6.75 27.27
N ILE A 14 -4.59 6.38 27.42
CA ILE A 14 -4.14 5.08 27.94
C ILE A 14 -3.33 5.20 29.24
N ASP A 15 -3.34 6.37 29.86
CA ASP A 15 -2.63 6.61 31.10
C ASP A 15 -3.14 5.68 32.22
N GLY A 16 -2.20 5.00 32.88
CA GLY A 16 -2.50 4.01 33.91
C GLY A 16 -3.07 2.69 33.40
N MET A 17 -3.17 2.47 32.08
CA MET A 17 -3.59 1.19 31.53
C MET A 17 -2.45 0.20 31.43
N THR A 18 -2.75 -1.08 31.65
CA THR A 18 -1.80 -2.17 31.44
C THR A 18 -1.76 -2.55 29.96
N VAL A 19 -0.61 -2.40 29.30
CA VAL A 19 -0.41 -2.86 27.92
C VAL A 19 -0.23 -4.38 27.89
N VAL A 20 -1.13 -5.08 27.19
CA VAL A 20 -1.12 -6.54 27.05
C VAL A 20 -0.71 -6.91 25.61
N ARG A 21 0.13 -7.93 25.47
CA ARG A 21 0.65 -8.44 24.18
C ARG A 21 0.48 -9.95 24.10
N PRO A 22 -0.70 -10.44 23.68
CA PRO A 22 -1.02 -11.87 23.72
C PRO A 22 -0.44 -12.68 22.55
N PHE A 23 0.03 -12.01 21.48
CA PHE A 23 0.45 -12.70 20.26
C PHE A 23 1.96 -12.98 20.23
N TYR A 24 2.40 -13.85 21.13
CA TYR A 24 3.74 -14.44 21.14
C TYR A 24 3.67 -15.94 20.78
N PRO A 25 4.77 -16.57 20.36
CA PRO A 25 4.77 -18.00 20.04
C PRO A 25 4.26 -18.86 21.19
N GLY A 26 3.14 -19.58 20.96
CA GLY A 26 2.45 -20.39 21.98
C GLY A 26 1.45 -19.63 22.85
N GLY A 27 1.26 -18.32 22.63
CA GLY A 27 0.23 -17.55 23.33
C GLY A 27 -1.18 -17.84 22.81
N ASP A 28 -2.14 -17.89 23.73
CA ASP A 28 -3.57 -18.05 23.44
C ASP A 28 -4.33 -16.81 23.96
N TYR A 29 -4.77 -15.98 23.03
CA TYR A 29 -5.46 -14.73 23.34
C TYR A 29 -6.87 -14.95 23.95
N GLU A 30 -7.48 -16.11 23.74
CA GLU A 30 -8.82 -16.44 24.26
C GLU A 30 -8.79 -16.84 25.72
N SER A 31 -7.74 -17.57 26.12
CA SER A 31 -7.57 -18.08 27.49
C SER A 31 -6.84 -17.11 28.44
N LEU A 32 -6.25 -16.04 27.88
CA LEU A 32 -5.51 -15.05 28.67
C LEU A 32 -6.45 -14.27 29.59
N VAL A 33 -6.02 -14.04 30.84
CA VAL A 33 -6.70 -13.18 31.79
C VAL A 33 -6.33 -11.71 31.50
N TYR A 34 -7.31 -10.92 31.05
CA TYR A 34 -7.13 -9.51 30.78
C TYR A 34 -7.45 -8.69 32.03
N PRO A 35 -6.56 -7.81 32.51
CA PRO A 35 -6.87 -6.87 33.57
C PRO A 35 -8.04 -5.93 33.19
N ASP A 36 -8.84 -5.49 34.16
CA ASP A 36 -9.98 -4.60 33.92
C ASP A 36 -9.59 -3.30 33.21
N ASN A 37 -8.40 -2.75 33.54
CA ASN A 37 -7.88 -1.55 32.90
C ASN A 37 -6.68 -1.90 32.01
N CYS A 38 -6.95 -2.54 30.86
CA CYS A 38 -5.90 -2.92 29.90
C CYS A 38 -6.18 -2.42 28.50
N VAL A 39 -5.11 -2.37 27.72
CA VAL A 39 -5.15 -2.15 26.27
C VAL A 39 -4.26 -3.17 25.57
N VAL A 40 -4.76 -3.77 24.50
CA VAL A 40 -3.98 -4.68 23.67
C VAL A 40 -3.33 -3.89 22.53
N ILE A 41 -2.00 -3.80 22.53
CA ILE A 41 -1.22 -3.16 21.45
C ILE A 41 -0.28 -4.21 20.87
N ASP A 42 -0.70 -4.89 19.79
CA ASP A 42 0.03 -6.05 19.31
C ASP A 42 -0.15 -6.33 17.81
N ASN A 43 0.59 -7.30 17.30
CA ASN A 43 0.57 -7.77 15.92
C ASN A 43 -0.06 -9.18 15.86
N PRO A 44 -1.38 -9.28 15.63
CA PRO A 44 -2.08 -10.55 15.58
C PRO A 44 -1.82 -11.32 14.30
N PRO A 45 -2.07 -12.64 14.28
CA PRO A 45 -2.12 -13.41 13.05
C PRO A 45 -3.19 -12.85 12.09
N PHE A 46 -2.76 -12.38 10.90
CA PHE A 46 -3.64 -11.68 9.96
C PHE A 46 -4.80 -12.55 9.43
N SER A 47 -4.60 -13.87 9.37
CA SER A 47 -5.63 -14.82 8.93
C SER A 47 -6.89 -14.84 9.80
N ILE A 48 -6.76 -14.50 11.08
CA ILE A 48 -7.85 -14.51 12.06
C ILE A 48 -8.11 -13.15 12.71
N VAL A 49 -7.54 -12.07 12.18
CA VAL A 49 -7.64 -10.72 12.77
C VAL A 49 -9.09 -10.29 13.02
N SER A 50 -10.01 -10.61 12.10
CA SER A 50 -11.43 -10.28 12.27
C SER A 50 -12.09 -11.03 13.44
N GLN A 51 -11.67 -12.26 13.73
CA GLN A 51 -12.15 -13.03 14.89
C GLN A 51 -11.63 -12.41 16.18
N ILE A 52 -10.35 -12.07 16.20
CA ILE A 52 -9.69 -11.39 17.34
C ILE A 52 -10.38 -10.07 17.66
N VAL A 53 -10.64 -9.23 16.64
CA VAL A 53 -11.34 -7.94 16.83
C VAL A 53 -12.73 -8.15 17.42
N ARG A 54 -13.53 -9.09 16.90
CA ARG A 54 -14.85 -9.40 17.45
C ARG A 54 -14.78 -9.89 18.89
N PHE A 55 -13.78 -10.68 19.24
CA PHE A 55 -13.55 -11.14 20.60
C PHE A 55 -13.28 -9.98 21.56
N TYR A 56 -12.43 -9.01 21.18
CA TYR A 56 -12.15 -7.84 22.02
C TYR A 56 -13.35 -6.89 22.11
N LEU A 57 -14.04 -6.65 21.02
CA LEU A 57 -15.26 -5.84 21.01
C LEU A 57 -16.33 -6.41 21.94
N LYS A 58 -16.56 -7.72 21.87
CA LYS A 58 -17.54 -8.41 22.73
C LYS A 58 -17.21 -8.31 24.24
N ARG A 59 -15.91 -8.22 24.57
CA ARG A 59 -15.43 -8.12 25.96
C ARG A 59 -15.17 -6.70 26.43
N GLY A 60 -15.37 -5.69 25.58
CA GLY A 60 -15.06 -4.30 25.89
C GLY A 60 -13.57 -4.03 26.10
N ILE A 61 -12.69 -4.89 25.59
CA ILE A 61 -11.24 -4.74 25.71
C ILE A 61 -10.76 -3.70 24.69
N LYS A 62 -10.02 -2.70 25.14
CA LYS A 62 -9.40 -1.71 24.26
C LYS A 62 -8.26 -2.33 23.47
N PHE A 63 -8.14 -1.97 22.19
CA PHE A 63 -7.09 -2.53 21.34
C PHE A 63 -6.59 -1.54 20.28
N PHE A 64 -5.33 -1.73 19.88
CA PHE A 64 -4.68 -1.17 18.70
C PHE A 64 -3.87 -2.29 18.04
N LEU A 65 -4.38 -2.82 16.93
CA LEU A 65 -3.85 -4.02 16.29
C LEU A 65 -3.32 -3.73 14.89
N PHE A 66 -2.20 -4.35 14.55
CA PHE A 66 -1.76 -4.43 13.17
C PHE A 66 -2.78 -5.20 12.31
N ALA A 67 -2.97 -4.73 11.08
CA ALA A 67 -3.84 -5.37 10.11
C ALA A 67 -3.27 -5.25 8.70
N PRO A 68 -3.53 -6.23 7.81
CA PRO A 68 -3.06 -6.17 6.44
C PRO A 68 -3.78 -5.04 5.70
N HIS A 69 -3.01 -4.17 5.03
CA HIS A 69 -3.55 -2.99 4.35
C HIS A 69 -4.60 -3.33 3.30
N LEU A 70 -4.32 -4.33 2.45
CA LEU A 70 -5.21 -4.68 1.32
C LEU A 70 -6.58 -5.22 1.75
N THR A 71 -6.67 -5.86 2.91
CA THR A 71 -7.92 -6.45 3.41
C THR A 71 -8.52 -5.69 4.58
N LEU A 72 -8.05 -4.46 4.84
CA LEU A 72 -8.46 -3.68 6.00
C LEU A 72 -9.98 -3.41 6.03
N PHE A 73 -10.60 -3.28 4.86
CA PHE A 73 -12.04 -3.00 4.70
C PHE A 73 -12.87 -4.26 4.38
N SER A 74 -12.26 -5.45 4.38
CA SER A 74 -12.94 -6.67 3.95
C SER A 74 -14.00 -7.18 4.94
N ALA A 75 -13.90 -6.80 6.21
CA ALA A 75 -14.84 -7.21 7.23
C ALA A 75 -15.59 -5.99 7.80
N ASP A 76 -16.90 -6.18 8.00
CA ASP A 76 -17.72 -5.22 8.76
C ASP A 76 -17.46 -5.44 10.25
N LEU A 77 -16.75 -4.48 10.85
CA LEU A 77 -16.31 -4.47 12.23
C LEU A 77 -16.61 -3.10 12.82
N ASP A 78 -17.16 -3.08 14.02
CA ASP A 78 -17.43 -1.85 14.78
C ASP A 78 -16.14 -1.32 15.42
N CYS A 79 -15.23 -0.84 14.58
CA CYS A 79 -13.95 -0.27 15.01
C CYS A 79 -13.39 0.69 13.95
N THR A 80 -12.48 1.54 14.37
CA THR A 80 -11.75 2.46 13.50
C THR A 80 -10.69 1.73 12.69
N ARG A 81 -10.63 2.05 11.41
CA ARG A 81 -9.62 1.58 10.45
C ARG A 81 -8.62 2.70 10.22
N ILE A 82 -7.38 2.54 10.69
CA ILE A 82 -6.34 3.55 10.57
C ILE A 82 -5.45 3.17 9.39
N VAL A 83 -5.60 3.90 8.30
CA VAL A 83 -4.92 3.65 7.01
C VAL A 83 -3.60 4.38 6.98
N CYS A 84 -2.49 3.66 7.04
CA CYS A 84 -1.18 4.22 6.74
C CYS A 84 -0.49 3.50 5.57
N GLY A 85 -0.70 2.19 5.40
CA GLY A 85 -0.13 1.43 4.29
C GLY A 85 1.40 1.38 4.27
N ALA A 86 2.04 1.60 5.41
CA ALA A 86 3.49 1.56 5.53
C ALA A 86 4.02 0.14 5.35
N ALA A 87 5.13 0.00 4.63
CA ALA A 87 5.73 -1.28 4.35
C ALA A 87 6.63 -1.71 5.52
N ILE A 88 6.21 -2.74 6.25
CA ILE A 88 6.96 -3.33 7.37
C ILE A 88 7.63 -4.61 6.90
N VAL A 89 8.91 -4.76 7.23
CA VAL A 89 9.66 -6.00 7.01
C VAL A 89 9.63 -6.81 8.31
N TYR A 90 9.06 -8.01 8.22
CA TYR A 90 8.96 -8.94 9.34
C TYR A 90 10.24 -9.78 9.47
N GLU A 91 10.44 -10.45 10.62
CA GLU A 91 11.62 -11.27 10.89
C GLU A 91 11.88 -12.37 9.85
N ASN A 92 10.82 -12.90 9.26
CA ASN A 92 10.90 -13.88 8.16
C ASN A 92 11.25 -13.26 6.80
N GLY A 93 11.56 -11.97 6.74
CA GLY A 93 11.88 -11.24 5.52
C GLY A 93 10.67 -10.81 4.69
N ALA A 94 9.44 -11.16 5.08
CA ALA A 94 8.24 -10.75 4.35
C ALA A 94 8.01 -9.25 4.50
N LYS A 95 7.84 -8.56 3.35
CA LYS A 95 7.48 -7.15 3.30
C LYS A 95 5.98 -7.00 3.10
N VAL A 96 5.30 -6.49 4.11
CA VAL A 96 3.84 -6.34 4.09
C VAL A 96 3.44 -4.89 4.31
N ASN A 97 2.60 -4.36 3.44
CA ASN A 97 1.94 -3.08 3.68
C ASN A 97 0.93 -3.25 4.82
N THR A 98 1.14 -2.51 5.89
CA THR A 98 0.41 -2.65 7.14
C THR A 98 -0.36 -1.38 7.47
N SER A 99 -1.51 -1.55 8.06
CA SER A 99 -2.38 -0.53 8.64
C SER A 99 -2.87 -1.01 10.00
N PHE A 100 -3.84 -0.34 10.62
CA PHE A 100 -4.24 -0.69 11.99
C PHE A 100 -5.77 -0.72 12.16
N LEU A 101 -6.20 -1.48 13.16
CA LEU A 101 -7.58 -1.52 13.66
C LEU A 101 -7.58 -1.14 15.14
N SER A 102 -8.53 -0.31 15.56
CA SER A 102 -8.65 0.13 16.95
C SER A 102 -10.10 0.47 17.31
N ASN A 103 -10.48 0.30 18.58
CA ASN A 103 -11.77 0.74 19.12
C ASN A 103 -11.62 1.96 20.04
N MET A 104 -10.51 2.71 19.95
CA MET A 104 -10.20 3.81 20.87
C MET A 104 -10.35 5.21 20.24
N PHE A 105 -10.83 5.33 19.00
CA PHE A 105 -10.91 6.59 18.26
C PHE A 105 -12.36 7.12 18.14
N GLY A 106 -13.20 6.81 19.10
CA GLY A 106 -14.59 7.29 19.16
C GLY A 106 -15.40 6.90 17.93
N GLU A 107 -16.12 7.87 17.36
CA GLU A 107 -17.01 7.68 16.21
C GLU A 107 -16.30 7.61 14.86
N ALA A 108 -14.97 7.73 14.84
CA ALA A 108 -14.21 7.69 13.58
C ALA A 108 -14.21 6.27 12.98
N GLY A 109 -14.83 6.10 11.83
CA GLY A 109 -14.83 4.80 11.09
C GLY A 109 -13.54 4.53 10.34
N VAL A 110 -12.96 5.59 9.74
CA VAL A 110 -11.70 5.53 8.97
C VAL A 110 -10.85 6.76 9.27
N ILE A 111 -9.58 6.54 9.53
CA ILE A 111 -8.57 7.60 9.69
C ILE A 111 -7.44 7.34 8.70
N GLY A 112 -7.06 8.36 7.92
CA GLY A 112 -5.82 8.36 7.12
C GLY A 112 -4.81 9.28 7.81
N ASP A 113 -3.65 8.76 8.20
CA ASP A 113 -2.66 9.51 8.97
C ASP A 113 -1.29 9.50 8.29
N PRO A 114 -0.89 10.62 7.66
CA PRO A 114 0.41 10.75 7.02
C PRO A 114 1.57 10.76 8.03
N VAL A 115 1.38 11.27 9.25
CA VAL A 115 2.43 11.35 10.27
C VAL A 115 2.79 9.94 10.75
N LEU A 116 1.78 9.09 10.96
CA LEU A 116 1.98 7.68 11.29
C LEU A 116 2.70 6.94 10.15
N TYR A 117 2.32 7.21 8.88
CA TYR A 117 3.00 6.65 7.71
C TYR A 117 4.48 7.03 7.70
N GLU A 118 4.78 8.34 7.78
CA GLU A 118 6.15 8.85 7.75
C GLU A 118 7.00 8.31 8.90
N GLY A 119 6.43 8.23 10.10
CA GLY A 119 7.10 7.70 11.28
C GLY A 119 7.47 6.23 11.13
N ILE A 120 6.61 5.39 10.55
CA ILE A 120 6.89 3.98 10.30
C ILE A 120 7.86 3.82 9.12
N ASP A 121 7.65 4.56 8.01
CA ASP A 121 8.53 4.49 6.83
C ASP A 121 9.96 4.92 7.16
N ALA A 122 10.14 5.93 8.00
CA ALA A 122 11.47 6.38 8.44
C ALA A 122 12.27 5.30 9.19
N ILE A 123 11.59 4.38 9.89
CA ILE A 123 12.26 3.27 10.60
C ILE A 123 12.46 2.07 9.67
N CYS A 124 11.44 1.75 8.85
CA CYS A 124 11.42 0.52 8.06
C CYS A 124 12.07 0.67 6.68
N SER A 125 12.25 1.90 6.22
CA SER A 125 12.92 2.19 4.95
C SER A 125 14.36 2.57 5.21
N ALA A 126 15.30 1.80 4.66
CA ALA A 126 16.65 2.34 4.42
C ALA A 126 16.50 3.62 3.59
N PRO A 127 17.37 4.64 3.78
CA PRO A 127 17.26 5.88 3.02
C PRO A 127 17.16 5.56 1.53
N LYS A 128 15.97 5.71 0.98
CA LYS A 128 15.73 5.58 -0.45
C LYS A 128 16.37 6.80 -1.07
N ALA A 129 17.51 6.62 -1.73
CA ALA A 129 17.93 7.62 -2.71
C ALA A 129 16.74 7.82 -3.65
N GLU A 130 16.18 9.03 -3.70
CA GLU A 130 15.18 9.38 -4.71
C GLU A 130 15.86 9.17 -6.06
N LEU A 131 15.51 8.04 -6.70
CA LEU A 131 15.97 7.77 -8.06
C LEU A 131 15.21 8.74 -8.96
N PRO A 132 15.90 9.63 -9.68
CA PRO A 132 15.25 10.55 -10.59
C PRO A 132 14.44 9.76 -11.62
N LYS A 133 13.18 10.14 -11.83
CA LYS A 133 12.34 9.55 -12.88
C LYS A 133 12.82 10.08 -14.22
N TYR A 134 13.42 9.23 -15.03
CA TYR A 134 13.83 9.56 -16.39
C TYR A 134 12.68 9.34 -17.37
N LYS A 135 12.39 10.35 -18.18
CA LYS A 135 11.54 10.21 -19.36
C LYS A 135 12.46 10.21 -20.57
N TYR A 136 12.44 9.16 -21.35
CA TYR A 136 13.17 9.07 -22.60
C TYR A 136 12.38 9.69 -23.75
N PRO A 137 13.04 10.22 -24.79
CA PRO A 137 12.39 10.58 -26.05
C PRO A 137 11.69 9.36 -26.66
N ASP A 138 10.63 9.58 -27.42
CA ASP A 138 9.80 8.49 -28.01
C ASP A 138 10.60 7.59 -28.98
N CYS A 139 11.70 8.10 -29.54
CA CYS A 139 12.62 7.31 -30.36
C CYS A 139 13.58 6.41 -29.55
N VAL A 140 13.49 6.39 -28.23
CA VAL A 140 14.23 5.44 -27.37
C VAL A 140 13.30 4.32 -26.95
N LEU A 141 13.48 3.15 -27.54
CA LEU A 141 12.73 1.95 -27.19
C LEU A 141 13.43 1.19 -26.07
N THR A 142 12.71 0.93 -24.99
CA THR A 142 13.16 0.08 -23.89
C THR A 142 12.37 -1.22 -23.84
N VAL A 143 12.91 -2.25 -23.17
CA VAL A 143 12.18 -3.49 -22.94
C VAL A 143 10.87 -3.27 -22.19
N SER A 144 10.83 -2.27 -21.31
CA SER A 144 9.63 -1.91 -20.53
C SER A 144 8.50 -1.39 -21.41
N ASP A 145 8.81 -0.66 -22.49
CA ASP A 145 7.82 -0.18 -23.44
C ASP A 145 7.14 -1.33 -24.18
N VAL A 146 7.94 -2.28 -24.67
CA VAL A 146 7.44 -3.49 -25.33
C VAL A 146 6.64 -4.35 -24.35
N ALA A 147 7.16 -4.58 -23.15
CA ALA A 147 6.48 -5.35 -22.11
C ALA A 147 5.13 -4.75 -21.72
N TYR A 148 5.02 -3.42 -21.68
CA TYR A 148 3.74 -2.74 -21.43
C TYR A 148 2.70 -3.03 -22.52
N ILE A 149 3.10 -2.95 -23.80
CA ILE A 149 2.23 -3.22 -24.93
C ILE A 149 1.72 -4.67 -24.87
N VAL A 150 2.64 -5.64 -24.77
CA VAL A 150 2.34 -7.08 -24.75
C VAL A 150 1.45 -7.45 -23.56
N LYS A 151 1.75 -6.94 -22.37
CA LYS A 151 0.95 -7.19 -21.17
C LYS A 151 -0.50 -6.70 -21.29
N ASN A 152 -0.72 -5.69 -22.11
CA ASN A 152 -2.06 -5.15 -22.38
C ASN A 152 -2.65 -5.67 -23.71
N LYS A 153 -2.15 -6.81 -24.23
CA LYS A 153 -2.63 -7.50 -25.43
C LYS A 153 -2.42 -6.74 -26.74
N GLY A 154 -1.53 -5.74 -26.78
CA GLY A 154 -1.06 -5.13 -28.00
C GLY A 154 0.07 -5.95 -28.63
N GLU A 155 0.30 -5.71 -29.92
CA GLU A 155 1.35 -6.38 -30.71
C GLU A 155 2.24 -5.33 -31.38
N ILE A 156 3.54 -5.48 -31.31
CA ILE A 156 4.50 -4.57 -31.94
C ILE A 156 5.62 -5.35 -32.62
N LYS A 157 5.98 -4.92 -33.81
CA LYS A 157 7.11 -5.45 -34.57
C LYS A 157 7.94 -4.31 -35.17
N ILE A 158 9.25 -4.34 -34.96
CA ILE A 158 10.19 -3.36 -35.47
C ILE A 158 11.27 -4.10 -36.24
N ASP A 159 11.55 -3.65 -37.48
CA ASP A 159 12.55 -4.26 -38.32
C ASP A 159 13.96 -3.89 -37.87
N LYS A 160 14.92 -4.80 -38.03
CA LYS A 160 16.34 -4.56 -37.65
C LYS A 160 16.95 -3.31 -38.30
N ARG A 161 16.50 -2.93 -39.48
CA ARG A 161 16.95 -1.71 -40.20
C ARG A 161 16.40 -0.41 -39.63
N GLU A 162 15.36 -0.49 -38.81
CA GLU A 162 14.72 0.66 -38.15
C GLU A 162 15.24 0.92 -36.74
N MET A 163 16.21 0.10 -36.26
CA MET A 163 16.68 0.17 -34.87
C MET A 163 18.19 0.02 -34.76
N VAL A 164 18.80 0.73 -33.83
CA VAL A 164 20.21 0.67 -33.46
C VAL A 164 20.35 0.53 -31.97
N HIS A 165 21.10 -0.49 -31.53
CA HIS A 165 21.37 -0.70 -30.10
C HIS A 165 22.05 0.51 -29.47
N HIS A 166 21.54 0.93 -28.30
CA HIS A 166 22.07 2.06 -27.59
C HIS A 166 22.07 1.82 -26.08
N SER A 167 23.24 1.90 -25.46
CA SER A 167 23.38 1.69 -24.00
C SER A 167 23.17 2.96 -23.21
N ALA A 168 23.46 4.14 -23.79
CA ALA A 168 23.31 5.42 -23.13
C ALA A 168 23.23 6.56 -24.16
N LEU A 169 22.33 7.52 -23.94
CA LEU A 169 22.32 8.77 -24.71
C LEU A 169 23.58 9.57 -24.41
N ASP A 170 24.05 10.38 -25.37
CA ASP A 170 25.28 11.15 -25.20
C ASP A 170 25.22 12.12 -24.02
N ILE A 171 24.04 12.67 -23.74
CA ILE A 171 23.83 13.49 -22.54
C ILE A 171 23.94 12.65 -21.26
N GLN A 172 23.48 11.41 -21.26
CA GLN A 172 23.61 10.50 -20.11
C GLN A 172 25.06 10.12 -19.84
N LYS A 173 25.85 9.87 -20.91
CA LYS A 173 27.28 9.56 -20.80
C LYS A 173 28.06 10.66 -20.09
N LYS A 174 27.73 11.94 -20.36
CA LYS A 174 28.35 13.11 -19.69
C LYS A 174 28.12 13.11 -18.17
N HIS A 175 27.05 12.45 -17.72
CA HIS A 175 26.70 12.34 -16.29
C HIS A 175 26.99 10.95 -15.70
N GLY A 176 27.73 10.08 -16.41
CA GLY A 176 28.02 8.71 -15.96
C GLY A 176 26.77 7.84 -15.83
N LYS A 177 25.72 8.14 -16.61
CA LYS A 177 24.44 7.40 -16.61
C LYS A 177 24.25 6.60 -17.89
N SER A 178 23.35 5.63 -17.83
CA SER A 178 22.99 4.78 -18.98
C SER A 178 21.48 4.54 -19.01
N ILE A 179 21.00 4.02 -20.13
CA ILE A 179 19.62 3.50 -20.23
C ILE A 179 19.56 2.21 -19.39
N TYR A 180 18.63 2.13 -18.46
CA TYR A 180 18.48 0.94 -17.63
C TYR A 180 18.12 -0.28 -18.48
N GLY A 181 18.98 -1.31 -18.42
CA GLY A 181 18.84 -2.51 -19.24
C GLY A 181 19.22 -2.33 -20.71
N SER A 182 19.81 -1.19 -21.08
CA SER A 182 20.03 -0.74 -22.48
C SER A 182 18.72 -0.58 -23.26
N GLY A 183 18.80 -0.08 -24.49
CA GLY A 183 17.65 0.15 -25.35
C GLY A 183 18.06 0.20 -26.82
N PHE A 184 17.14 0.68 -27.63
CA PHE A 184 17.38 0.93 -29.05
C PHE A 184 16.95 2.36 -29.39
N LEU A 185 17.74 3.03 -30.22
CA LEU A 185 17.23 4.17 -30.96
C LEU A 185 16.46 3.61 -32.15
N ILE A 186 15.24 4.07 -32.35
CA ILE A 186 14.36 3.64 -33.43
C ILE A 186 14.03 4.80 -34.35
N SER A 187 13.65 4.49 -35.60
CA SER A 187 13.20 5.51 -36.56
C SER A 187 11.95 6.24 -36.02
N TYR A 188 11.73 7.47 -36.50
CA TYR A 188 10.53 8.22 -36.12
C TYR A 188 9.23 7.48 -36.50
N THR A 189 9.20 6.83 -37.65
CA THR A 189 8.07 6.01 -38.10
C THR A 189 7.81 4.83 -37.15
N ALA A 190 8.87 4.17 -36.68
CA ALA A 190 8.75 3.11 -35.67
C ALA A 190 8.29 3.67 -34.31
N ALA A 191 8.79 4.85 -33.90
CA ALA A 191 8.37 5.51 -32.68
C ALA A 191 6.89 5.89 -32.69
N GLU A 192 6.37 6.38 -33.81
CA GLU A 192 4.94 6.66 -33.98
C GLU A 192 4.08 5.39 -33.82
N ARG A 193 4.51 4.26 -34.42
CA ARG A 193 3.83 2.96 -34.24
C ARG A 193 3.82 2.51 -32.78
N VAL A 194 4.96 2.60 -32.08
CA VAL A 194 5.05 2.26 -30.65
C VAL A 194 4.12 3.15 -29.81
N THR A 195 4.11 4.45 -30.08
CA THR A 195 3.28 5.40 -29.35
C THR A 195 1.78 5.17 -29.62
N ALA A 196 1.41 4.90 -30.87
CA ALA A 196 0.03 4.57 -31.27
C ALA A 196 -0.43 3.28 -30.58
N GLU A 197 0.40 2.25 -30.59
CA GLU A 197 0.07 0.96 -29.98
C GLU A 197 -0.05 1.09 -28.43
N ARG A 198 0.83 1.86 -27.79
CA ARG A 198 0.71 2.18 -26.34
C ARG A 198 -0.58 2.93 -26.00
N ALA A 199 -1.04 3.81 -26.88
CA ALA A 199 -2.31 4.53 -26.70
C ALA A 199 -3.51 3.58 -26.91
N ALA A 200 -3.47 2.73 -27.93
CA ALA A 200 -4.54 1.78 -28.23
C ALA A 200 -4.76 0.73 -27.14
N VAL A 201 -3.68 0.26 -26.49
CA VAL A 201 -3.78 -0.72 -25.38
C VAL A 201 -4.09 -0.07 -24.03
N LYS A 202 -4.12 1.25 -23.95
CA LYS A 202 -4.57 1.95 -22.75
C LYS A 202 -6.06 1.68 -22.58
N LYS A 203 -6.39 0.73 -21.71
CA LYS A 203 -7.78 0.37 -21.42
C LYS A 203 -8.55 1.62 -20.99
N GLU A 204 -9.68 1.87 -21.62
CA GLU A 204 -10.67 2.77 -21.03
C GLU A 204 -11.05 2.22 -19.66
N ALA A 205 -11.02 3.08 -18.66
CA ALA A 205 -11.45 2.69 -17.33
C ALA A 205 -12.95 2.34 -17.39
N ILE A 206 -13.30 1.13 -16.95
CA ILE A 206 -14.70 0.78 -16.73
C ILE A 206 -15.19 1.66 -15.59
N VAL A 207 -16.09 2.58 -15.89
CA VAL A 207 -16.73 3.43 -14.88
C VAL A 207 -17.92 2.65 -14.32
N TRP A 208 -17.85 2.34 -13.02
CA TRP A 208 -18.95 1.72 -12.31
C TRP A 208 -19.90 2.79 -11.82
N GLU A 209 -21.18 2.64 -12.11
CA GLU A 209 -22.24 3.52 -11.64
C GLU A 209 -22.89 2.92 -10.39
N LEU A 210 -23.36 3.80 -9.49
CA LEU A 210 -24.10 3.39 -8.31
C LEU A 210 -25.50 2.92 -8.73
N SER A 211 -25.96 1.84 -8.15
CA SER A 211 -27.35 1.42 -8.25
C SER A 211 -28.28 2.39 -7.49
N GLU A 212 -29.56 2.40 -7.79
CA GLU A 212 -30.55 3.21 -7.07
C GLU A 212 -30.53 2.96 -5.55
N ARG A 213 -30.27 1.72 -5.15
CA ARG A 213 -30.13 1.35 -3.73
C ARG A 213 -28.92 2.03 -3.10
N GLU A 214 -27.78 2.01 -3.77
CA GLU A 214 -26.53 2.60 -3.29
C GLU A 214 -26.61 4.13 -3.27
N MET A 215 -27.25 4.74 -4.27
CA MET A 215 -27.53 6.18 -4.29
C MET A 215 -28.37 6.60 -3.06
N ARG A 216 -29.44 5.86 -2.72
CA ARG A 216 -30.25 6.15 -1.52
C ARG A 216 -29.44 6.02 -0.21
N ILE A 217 -28.48 5.08 -0.15
CA ILE A 217 -27.58 4.98 1.02
C ILE A 217 -26.71 6.23 1.14
N VAL A 218 -26.11 6.68 0.05
CA VAL A 218 -25.26 7.88 0.02
C VAL A 218 -26.06 9.13 0.38
N GLU A 219 -27.29 9.28 -0.15
CA GLU A 219 -28.18 10.39 0.17
C GLU A 219 -28.54 10.42 1.66
N LYS A 220 -28.85 9.26 2.25
CA LYS A 220 -29.15 9.16 3.68
C LYS A 220 -27.95 9.55 4.55
N LEU A 221 -26.73 9.17 4.15
CA LEU A 221 -25.50 9.52 4.86
C LEU A 221 -25.18 11.03 4.72
N SER A 222 -25.56 11.64 3.61
CA SER A 222 -25.31 13.07 3.33
C SER A 222 -26.30 14.00 4.05
N GLY A 223 -27.41 13.49 4.55
CA GLY A 223 -28.46 14.25 5.25
C GLY A 223 -28.42 14.16 6.78
N GLN A 224 -27.33 13.62 7.35
CA GLN A 224 -27.14 13.52 8.80
C GLN A 224 -26.34 14.70 9.35
#